data_3a70849b801d0166c896383ee744dfac
#
_entry.id   3a70849b801d0166c896383ee744dfac
#
_cell.length_a   1.000
_cell.length_b   1.000
_cell.length_c   1.000
_cell.angle_alpha   90.00
_cell.angle_beta   90.00
_cell.angle_gamma   90.00
#
_symmetry.space_group_name_H-M   'P 1'
#
loop_
_entity.id
_entity.type
_entity.pdbx_description
1 polymer ?
#
loop_
_entity_poly.entity_id
_entity_poly.type
_entity_poly.pdbx_seq_one_letter_code
_entity_poly.pdbx_strand_id
1 'polypeptide(L)'
;AAKLGFDIEPETEAPIGELAPLLTHIPPARLFDEVLKLFSAGHGEATYDLLTRYNLLEPLFPETVRAIQAGEPDELIRQALRNTDARIAQGKSVTPYFLFAAMLWPALQAEWHRRQDNGDPVQPALHGAIGKVIGRQVQATSIPKRFSGPMKEIWELQMRLPRRQGKRAFATMSHPRFRAAYDFLLVREASGEIEPGLGQWWTEFQQEDERGQERMLSQLSSDAPKKRRRRRKPVKRPAQ
;
A
#
# COMPACT_ATOMS: atom_id res chain seq x y z
N ALA A 1 26.28 -7.03 -6.13
CA ALA A 1 25.61 -6.54 -7.34
C ALA A 1 24.84 -5.25 -7.04
N ALA A 2 23.61 -5.24 -6.49
CA ALA A 2 22.75 -4.06 -6.37
C ALA A 2 23.42 -2.82 -5.76
N LYS A 3 24.15 -2.97 -4.65
CA LYS A 3 24.78 -1.86 -3.92
C LYS A 3 25.94 -1.22 -4.68
N LEU A 4 26.71 -1.98 -5.42
CA LEU A 4 27.95 -1.54 -6.06
C LEU A 4 27.84 -1.42 -7.58
N GLY A 5 26.72 -1.85 -8.16
CA GLY A 5 26.52 -1.90 -9.60
C GLY A 5 27.46 -2.89 -10.30
N PHE A 6 27.92 -3.93 -9.58
CA PHE A 6 28.82 -4.93 -10.16
C PHE A 6 28.02 -6.06 -10.81
N ASP A 7 28.51 -6.55 -11.91
CA ASP A 7 28.03 -7.77 -12.51
C ASP A 7 28.46 -8.99 -11.67
N ILE A 8 27.61 -10.01 -11.68
CA ILE A 8 27.94 -11.30 -11.07
C ILE A 8 28.71 -12.10 -12.12
N GLU A 9 29.77 -12.70 -11.69
CA GLU A 9 30.59 -13.57 -12.55
C GLU A 9 29.73 -14.72 -13.11
N PRO A 10 29.79 -15.04 -14.43
CA PRO A 10 28.82 -15.92 -15.10
C PRO A 10 28.69 -17.32 -14.48
N GLU A 11 29.77 -17.92 -14.02
CA GLU A 11 29.73 -19.24 -13.37
C GLU A 11 29.02 -19.20 -12.01
N THR A 12 29.12 -18.07 -11.31
CA THR A 12 28.42 -17.82 -10.04
C THR A 12 26.95 -17.43 -10.29
N GLU A 13 26.67 -16.70 -11.37
CA GLU A 13 25.31 -16.27 -11.75
C GLU A 13 24.43 -17.45 -12.20
N ALA A 14 25.00 -18.35 -13.00
CA ALA A 14 24.24 -19.41 -13.66
C ALA A 14 23.34 -20.26 -12.72
N PRO A 15 23.78 -20.71 -11.54
CA PRO A 15 22.94 -21.53 -10.68
C PRO A 15 21.93 -20.76 -9.84
N ILE A 16 21.97 -19.41 -9.77
CA ILE A 16 21.15 -18.64 -8.83
C ILE A 16 19.65 -18.91 -9.02
N GLY A 17 19.17 -18.82 -10.27
CA GLY A 17 17.75 -19.00 -10.57
C GLY A 17 17.27 -20.44 -10.29
N GLU A 18 18.11 -21.44 -10.56
CA GLU A 18 17.80 -22.86 -10.30
C GLU A 18 17.73 -23.15 -8.79
N LEU A 19 18.57 -22.47 -7.99
CA LEU A 19 18.65 -22.67 -6.56
C LEU A 19 17.68 -21.79 -5.77
N ALA A 20 17.02 -20.81 -6.40
CA ALA A 20 16.07 -19.90 -5.76
C ALA A 20 14.98 -20.63 -4.94
N PRO A 21 14.39 -21.76 -5.39
CA PRO A 21 13.38 -22.49 -4.60
C PRO A 21 13.91 -23.01 -3.24
N LEU A 22 15.22 -23.18 -3.06
CA LEU A 22 15.79 -23.60 -1.77
C LEU A 22 15.55 -22.60 -0.65
N LEU A 23 15.25 -21.33 -0.96
CA LEU A 23 14.87 -20.33 0.03
C LEU A 23 13.60 -20.74 0.80
N THR A 24 12.71 -21.54 0.21
CA THR A 24 11.52 -22.06 0.90
C THR A 24 11.82 -22.97 2.08
N HIS A 25 13.04 -23.52 2.15
CA HIS A 25 13.51 -24.33 3.28
C HIS A 25 14.10 -23.50 4.43
N ILE A 26 14.29 -22.20 4.21
CA ILE A 26 14.81 -21.29 5.23
C ILE A 26 13.66 -20.84 6.15
N PRO A 27 13.86 -20.82 7.49
CA PRO A 27 12.83 -20.33 8.40
C PRO A 27 12.33 -18.94 8.04
N PRO A 28 11.00 -18.73 7.94
CA PRO A 28 10.42 -17.44 7.52
C PRO A 28 10.88 -16.23 8.34
N ALA A 29 11.23 -16.40 9.61
CA ALA A 29 11.77 -15.34 10.45
C ALA A 29 13.14 -14.86 10.00
N ARG A 30 14.01 -15.78 9.52
CA ARG A 30 15.32 -15.41 8.96
C ARG A 30 15.15 -14.68 7.63
N LEU A 31 14.22 -15.12 6.79
CA LEU A 31 13.91 -14.44 5.53
C LEU A 31 13.39 -13.02 5.77
N PHE A 32 12.62 -12.80 6.84
CA PHE A 32 12.18 -11.47 7.23
C PHE A 32 13.37 -10.53 7.51
N ASP A 33 14.36 -10.98 8.29
CA ASP A 33 15.53 -10.17 8.62
C ASP A 33 16.36 -9.87 7.37
N GLU A 34 16.49 -10.81 6.46
CA GLU A 34 17.21 -10.60 5.18
C GLU A 34 16.44 -9.63 4.27
N VAL A 35 15.12 -9.74 4.15
CA VAL A 35 14.30 -8.79 3.41
C VAL A 35 14.49 -7.36 3.93
N LEU A 36 14.51 -7.17 5.25
CA LEU A 36 14.77 -5.85 5.83
C LEU A 36 16.16 -5.32 5.46
N LYS A 37 17.21 -6.13 5.54
CA LYS A 37 18.56 -5.73 5.15
C LYS A 37 18.64 -5.35 3.67
N LEU A 38 18.05 -6.16 2.79
CA LEU A 38 18.06 -5.95 1.35
C LEU A 38 17.42 -4.62 0.96
N PHE A 39 16.26 -4.29 1.51
CA PHE A 39 15.51 -3.11 1.11
C PHE A 39 15.74 -1.87 1.99
N SER A 40 16.55 -1.98 3.06
CA SER A 40 16.93 -0.83 3.90
C SER A 40 18.36 -0.34 3.65
N ALA A 41 19.01 -0.80 2.57
CA ALA A 41 20.39 -0.47 2.26
C ALA A 41 20.55 0.76 1.33
N GLY A 42 19.45 1.37 0.87
CA GLY A 42 19.48 2.52 -0.05
C GLY A 42 19.66 2.15 -1.53
N HIS A 43 19.40 0.90 -1.87
CA HIS A 43 19.46 0.35 -3.24
C HIS A 43 18.29 -0.60 -3.48
N GLY A 44 17.12 -0.24 -2.96
CA GLY A 44 15.94 -1.10 -2.93
C GLY A 44 15.40 -1.41 -4.32
N GLU A 45 15.34 -0.42 -5.22
CA GLU A 45 14.86 -0.64 -6.58
C GLU A 45 15.80 -1.57 -7.36
N ALA A 46 17.12 -1.34 -7.34
CA ALA A 46 18.08 -2.23 -7.98
C ALA A 46 18.08 -3.65 -7.37
N THR A 47 17.85 -3.75 -6.06
CA THR A 47 17.69 -5.04 -5.37
C THR A 47 16.43 -5.76 -5.86
N TYR A 48 15.30 -5.04 -6.00
CA TYR A 48 14.05 -5.60 -6.51
C TYR A 48 14.22 -6.16 -7.94
N ASP A 49 14.90 -5.43 -8.82
CA ASP A 49 15.18 -5.88 -10.19
C ASP A 49 16.02 -7.17 -10.21
N LEU A 50 17.06 -7.25 -9.40
CA LEU A 50 17.89 -8.46 -9.31
C LEU A 50 17.13 -9.65 -8.70
N LEU A 51 16.36 -9.44 -7.65
CA LEU A 51 15.51 -10.48 -7.07
C LEU A 51 14.50 -11.02 -8.07
N THR A 52 13.92 -10.14 -8.89
CA THR A 52 12.98 -10.52 -9.95
C THR A 52 13.71 -11.28 -11.07
N ARG A 53 14.85 -10.77 -11.54
CA ARG A 53 15.67 -11.40 -12.59
C ARG A 53 16.07 -12.83 -12.26
N TYR A 54 16.44 -13.08 -11.01
CA TYR A 54 16.92 -14.39 -10.55
C TYR A 54 15.84 -15.27 -9.90
N ASN A 55 14.57 -14.94 -10.04
CA ASN A 55 13.43 -15.64 -9.41
C ASN A 55 13.50 -15.74 -7.88
N LEU A 56 14.30 -14.88 -7.24
CA LEU A 56 14.45 -14.84 -5.78
C LEU A 56 13.31 -14.10 -5.08
N LEU A 57 12.54 -13.31 -5.83
CA LEU A 57 11.40 -12.57 -5.28
C LEU A 57 10.23 -13.50 -4.92
N GLU A 58 10.00 -14.56 -5.70
CA GLU A 58 8.88 -15.47 -5.50
C GLU A 58 8.92 -16.21 -4.15
N PRO A 59 10.01 -16.83 -3.71
CA PRO A 59 10.10 -17.42 -2.37
C PRO A 59 9.89 -16.42 -1.23
N LEU A 60 10.20 -15.13 -1.43
CA LEU A 60 10.07 -14.08 -0.43
C LEU A 60 8.67 -13.46 -0.40
N PHE A 61 8.04 -13.27 -1.56
CA PHE A 61 6.74 -12.60 -1.75
C PHE A 61 5.87 -13.35 -2.77
N PRO A 62 5.47 -14.60 -2.49
CA PRO A 62 4.80 -15.46 -3.49
C PRO A 62 3.45 -14.89 -3.97
N GLU A 63 2.66 -14.27 -3.08
CA GLU A 63 1.37 -13.70 -3.47
C GLU A 63 1.54 -12.44 -4.34
N THR A 64 2.59 -11.65 -4.08
CA THR A 64 2.92 -10.46 -4.89
C THR A 64 3.34 -10.87 -6.30
N VAL A 65 4.27 -11.83 -6.42
CA VAL A 65 4.71 -12.33 -7.73
C VAL A 65 3.53 -12.91 -8.51
N ARG A 66 2.68 -13.70 -7.85
CA ARG A 66 1.46 -14.25 -8.48
C ARG A 66 0.51 -13.16 -8.98
N ALA A 67 0.30 -12.10 -8.20
CA ALA A 67 -0.55 -10.98 -8.60
C ALA A 67 0.03 -10.23 -9.80
N ILE A 68 1.34 -9.95 -9.81
CA ILE A 68 2.02 -9.31 -10.94
C ILE A 68 1.95 -10.18 -12.21
N GLN A 69 2.17 -11.47 -12.10
CA GLN A 69 2.03 -12.42 -13.21
C GLN A 69 0.59 -12.49 -13.75
N ALA A 70 -0.40 -12.21 -12.90
CA ALA A 70 -1.82 -12.12 -13.27
C ALA A 70 -2.22 -10.76 -13.86
N GLY A 71 -1.29 -9.79 -13.93
CA GLY A 71 -1.50 -8.48 -14.56
C GLY A 71 -1.60 -7.30 -13.60
N GLU A 72 -1.44 -7.48 -12.29
CA GLU A 72 -1.34 -6.35 -11.37
C GLU A 72 -0.01 -5.60 -11.61
N PRO A 73 -0.03 -4.24 -11.65
CA PRO A 73 1.18 -3.47 -11.86
C PRO A 73 2.10 -3.49 -10.64
N ASP A 74 3.43 -3.44 -10.88
CA ASP A 74 4.44 -3.32 -9.82
C ASP A 74 4.95 -1.88 -9.63
N GLU A 75 4.44 -0.91 -10.37
CA GLU A 75 4.93 0.48 -10.35
C GLU A 75 4.83 1.13 -8.97
N LEU A 76 3.82 0.80 -8.17
CA LEU A 76 3.73 1.27 -6.79
C LEU A 76 4.91 0.75 -5.94
N ILE A 77 5.29 -0.51 -6.11
CA ILE A 77 6.46 -1.09 -5.41
C ILE A 77 7.72 -0.31 -5.82
N ARG A 78 7.94 -0.12 -7.11
CA ARG A 78 9.10 0.61 -7.65
C ARG A 78 9.15 2.04 -7.11
N GLN A 79 8.03 2.75 -7.15
CA GLN A 79 7.96 4.12 -6.63
C GLN A 79 8.22 4.18 -5.11
N ALA A 80 7.70 3.22 -4.35
CA ALA A 80 7.95 3.14 -2.91
C ALA A 80 9.44 2.87 -2.60
N LEU A 81 10.08 2.01 -3.39
CA LEU A 81 11.51 1.70 -3.24
C LEU A 81 12.39 2.90 -3.62
N ARG A 82 12.12 3.59 -4.74
CA ARG A 82 12.80 4.86 -5.11
C ARG A 82 12.71 5.90 -3.99
N ASN A 83 11.52 6.08 -3.43
CA ASN A 83 11.31 7.02 -2.32
C ASN A 83 12.05 6.57 -1.05
N THR A 84 12.11 5.27 -0.79
CA THR A 84 12.86 4.69 0.34
C THR A 84 14.35 4.93 0.17
N ASP A 85 14.90 4.66 -1.01
CA ASP A 85 16.31 4.86 -1.33
C ASP A 85 16.70 6.35 -1.19
N ALA A 86 15.87 7.25 -1.72
CA ALA A 86 16.07 8.70 -1.58
C ALA A 86 16.05 9.17 -0.11
N ARG A 87 15.18 8.59 0.73
CA ARG A 87 15.15 8.89 2.18
C ARG A 87 16.40 8.40 2.89
N ILE A 88 16.86 7.20 2.58
CA ILE A 88 18.09 6.63 3.15
C ILE A 88 19.30 7.47 2.76
N ALA A 89 19.40 7.89 1.50
CA ALA A 89 20.45 8.77 1.01
C ALA A 89 20.48 10.13 1.74
N GLN A 90 19.33 10.60 2.24
CA GLN A 90 19.20 11.81 3.08
C GLN A 90 19.43 11.55 4.58
N GLY A 91 19.84 10.36 4.98
CA GLY A 91 20.01 9.97 6.39
C GLY A 91 18.71 9.85 7.18
N LYS A 92 17.54 9.76 6.50
CA LYS A 92 16.24 9.65 7.15
C LYS A 92 15.90 8.17 7.41
N SER A 93 15.23 7.93 8.53
CA SER A 93 14.74 6.58 8.86
C SER A 93 13.62 6.11 7.92
N VAL A 94 13.58 4.81 7.70
CA VAL A 94 12.49 4.12 6.99
C VAL A 94 11.86 3.11 7.93
N THR A 95 10.57 2.82 7.72
CA THR A 95 9.83 1.94 8.60
C THR A 95 9.48 0.63 7.88
N PRO A 96 9.82 -0.54 8.46
CA PRO A 96 9.55 -1.83 7.83
C PRO A 96 8.10 -2.06 7.43
N TYR A 97 7.14 -1.59 8.23
CA TYR A 97 5.73 -1.78 7.92
C TYR A 97 5.28 -1.02 6.65
N PHE A 98 5.93 0.10 6.31
CA PHE A 98 5.65 0.82 5.06
C PHE A 98 6.15 0.03 3.85
N LEU A 99 7.37 -0.50 3.95
CA LEU A 99 7.96 -1.36 2.92
C LEU A 99 7.06 -2.57 2.63
N PHE A 100 6.69 -3.33 3.67
CA PHE A 100 5.81 -4.49 3.49
C PHE A 100 4.42 -4.11 2.99
N ALA A 101 3.88 -2.95 3.38
CA ALA A 101 2.62 -2.46 2.85
C ALA A 101 2.71 -2.22 1.33
N ALA A 102 3.83 -1.66 0.85
CA ALA A 102 4.05 -1.46 -0.58
C ALA A 102 4.30 -2.77 -1.32
N MET A 103 5.17 -3.63 -0.80
CA MET A 103 5.50 -4.92 -1.43
C MET A 103 4.29 -5.84 -1.59
N LEU A 104 3.34 -5.82 -0.64
CA LEU A 104 2.15 -6.68 -0.67
C LEU A 104 0.93 -5.99 -1.28
N TRP A 105 1.06 -4.75 -1.77
CA TRP A 105 -0.05 -4.01 -2.35
C TRP A 105 -0.67 -4.67 -3.59
N PRO A 106 0.10 -5.17 -4.58
CA PRO A 106 -0.48 -5.87 -5.72
C PRO A 106 -1.29 -7.10 -5.29
N ALA A 107 -0.78 -7.90 -4.36
CA ALA A 107 -1.48 -9.06 -3.83
C ALA A 107 -2.79 -8.66 -3.11
N LEU A 108 -2.77 -7.55 -2.37
CA LEU A 108 -3.95 -7.01 -1.70
C LEU A 108 -4.98 -6.53 -2.71
N GLN A 109 -4.58 -5.80 -3.74
CA GLN A 109 -5.46 -5.31 -4.80
C GLN A 109 -6.15 -6.46 -5.52
N ALA A 110 -5.39 -7.46 -5.99
CA ALA A 110 -5.92 -8.63 -6.66
C ALA A 110 -6.96 -9.36 -5.81
N GLU A 111 -6.67 -9.62 -4.53
CA GLU A 111 -7.62 -10.31 -3.66
C GLU A 111 -8.82 -9.44 -3.28
N TRP A 112 -8.63 -8.13 -3.14
CA TRP A 112 -9.70 -7.20 -2.84
C TRP A 112 -10.68 -7.09 -4.01
N HIS A 113 -10.21 -6.89 -5.24
CA HIS A 113 -11.02 -6.87 -6.45
C HIS A 113 -11.76 -8.19 -6.63
N ARG A 114 -11.07 -9.33 -6.53
CA ARG A 114 -11.67 -10.65 -6.61
C ARG A 114 -12.85 -10.84 -5.64
N ARG A 115 -12.74 -10.32 -4.41
CA ARG A 115 -13.83 -10.38 -3.43
C ARG A 115 -15.00 -9.49 -3.81
N GLN A 116 -14.73 -8.30 -4.34
CA GLN A 116 -15.77 -7.39 -4.81
C GLN A 116 -16.53 -7.98 -6.00
N ASP A 117 -15.82 -8.61 -6.94
CA ASP A 117 -16.41 -9.31 -8.09
C ASP A 117 -17.31 -10.48 -7.66
N ASN A 118 -16.99 -11.12 -6.54
CA ASN A 118 -17.83 -12.14 -5.90
C ASN A 118 -18.99 -11.56 -5.07
N GLY A 119 -19.17 -10.23 -5.06
CA GLY A 119 -20.29 -9.57 -4.41
C GLY A 119 -20.05 -9.12 -2.98
N ASP A 120 -18.83 -9.27 -2.43
CA ASP A 120 -18.53 -8.75 -1.09
C ASP A 120 -18.63 -7.22 -1.10
N PRO A 121 -19.26 -6.58 -0.09
CA PRO A 121 -19.24 -5.13 0.05
C PRO A 121 -17.79 -4.62 0.22
N VAL A 122 -17.53 -3.41 -0.25
CA VAL A 122 -16.18 -2.82 -0.36
C VAL A 122 -15.34 -2.97 0.92
N GLN A 123 -15.89 -2.67 2.08
CA GLN A 123 -15.15 -2.67 3.35
C GLN A 123 -14.92 -4.10 3.89
N PRO A 124 -15.91 -5.01 3.96
CA PRO A 124 -15.68 -6.43 4.24
C PRO A 124 -14.70 -7.09 3.27
N ALA A 125 -14.79 -6.78 1.96
CA ALA A 125 -13.87 -7.28 0.95
C ALA A 125 -12.41 -6.91 1.28
N LEU A 126 -12.15 -5.64 1.64
CA LEU A 126 -10.81 -5.19 2.04
C LEU A 126 -10.31 -5.93 3.29
N HIS A 127 -11.12 -6.01 4.35
CA HIS A 127 -10.71 -6.70 5.58
C HIS A 127 -10.42 -8.18 5.34
N GLY A 128 -11.25 -8.85 4.52
CA GLY A 128 -11.02 -10.24 4.11
C GLY A 128 -9.74 -10.41 3.29
N ALA A 129 -9.47 -9.48 2.37
CA ALA A 129 -8.25 -9.48 1.56
C ALA A 129 -7.00 -9.29 2.44
N ILE A 130 -7.02 -8.31 3.36
CA ILE A 130 -5.95 -8.07 4.33
C ILE A 130 -5.63 -9.35 5.12
N GLY A 131 -6.65 -10.00 5.68
CA GLY A 131 -6.47 -11.21 6.46
C GLY A 131 -5.83 -12.35 5.66
N LYS A 132 -6.30 -12.54 4.41
CA LYS A 132 -5.81 -13.59 3.53
C LYS A 132 -4.37 -13.35 3.08
N VAL A 133 -4.07 -12.15 2.60
CA VAL A 133 -2.73 -11.80 2.09
C VAL A 133 -1.69 -11.91 3.19
N ILE A 134 -1.93 -11.34 4.37
CA ILE A 134 -1.00 -11.44 5.50
C ILE A 134 -0.88 -12.90 5.97
N GLY A 135 -2.00 -13.62 6.08
CA GLY A 135 -1.99 -15.02 6.52
C GLY A 135 -1.16 -15.93 5.62
N ARG A 136 -1.12 -15.66 4.30
CA ARG A 136 -0.26 -16.38 3.36
C ARG A 136 1.19 -15.90 3.41
N GLN A 137 1.39 -14.60 3.46
CA GLN A 137 2.73 -14.02 3.48
C GLN A 137 3.57 -14.49 4.68
N VAL A 138 2.97 -14.64 5.85
CA VAL A 138 3.71 -15.07 7.06
C VAL A 138 4.25 -16.51 6.96
N GLN A 139 3.76 -17.30 6.02
CA GLN A 139 4.30 -18.65 5.74
C GLN A 139 5.60 -18.58 4.93
N ALA A 140 5.75 -17.58 4.07
CA ALA A 140 6.96 -17.36 3.27
C ALA A 140 7.97 -16.48 4.02
N THR A 141 7.52 -15.31 4.48
CA THR A 141 8.33 -14.32 5.21
C THR A 141 7.55 -13.87 6.43
N SER A 142 7.97 -14.25 7.61
CA SER A 142 7.28 -13.98 8.87
C SER A 142 7.26 -12.47 9.15
N ILE A 143 6.06 -11.88 9.21
CA ILE A 143 5.90 -10.46 9.55
C ILE A 143 5.46 -10.36 11.01
N PRO A 144 6.31 -9.88 11.95
CA PRO A 144 5.93 -9.71 13.34
C PRO A 144 4.70 -8.80 13.51
N LYS A 145 3.85 -9.08 14.53
CA LYS A 145 2.62 -8.32 14.78
C LYS A 145 2.85 -6.81 14.92
N ARG A 146 4.01 -6.40 15.47
CA ARG A 146 4.40 -5.00 15.59
C ARG A 146 4.53 -4.26 14.24
N PHE A 147 4.69 -4.99 13.14
CA PHE A 147 4.74 -4.43 11.78
C PHE A 147 3.43 -4.69 11.01
N SER A 148 2.82 -5.88 11.15
CA SER A 148 1.59 -6.20 10.43
C SER A 148 0.38 -5.38 10.89
N GLY A 149 0.33 -4.96 12.17
CA GLY A 149 -0.70 -4.02 12.65
C GLY A 149 -0.67 -2.68 11.93
N PRO A 150 0.44 -1.90 12.06
CA PRO A 150 0.59 -0.64 11.34
C PRO A 150 0.41 -0.73 9.81
N MET A 151 0.84 -1.83 9.19
CA MET A 151 0.64 -2.09 7.76
C MET A 151 -0.85 -2.14 7.39
N LYS A 152 -1.66 -2.88 8.17
CA LYS A 152 -3.12 -2.94 8.00
C LYS A 152 -3.76 -1.56 8.12
N GLU A 153 -3.36 -0.77 9.12
CA GLU A 153 -3.85 0.59 9.34
C GLU A 153 -3.57 1.51 8.15
N ILE A 154 -2.37 1.38 7.50
CA ILE A 154 -2.05 2.12 6.27
C ILE A 154 -3.06 1.79 5.16
N TRP A 155 -3.34 0.52 4.93
CA TRP A 155 -4.27 0.06 3.90
C TRP A 155 -5.71 0.49 4.18
N GLU A 156 -6.18 0.36 5.42
CA GLU A 156 -7.52 0.80 5.83
C GLU A 156 -7.71 2.31 5.70
N LEU A 157 -6.66 3.09 5.98
CA LEU A 157 -6.68 4.54 5.83
C LEU A 157 -6.80 4.98 4.38
N GLN A 158 -6.38 4.16 3.39
CA GLN A 158 -6.61 4.48 1.97
C GLN A 158 -8.10 4.61 1.66
N MET A 159 -8.98 3.91 2.39
CA MET A 159 -10.44 4.06 2.29
C MET A 159 -10.99 5.32 2.98
N ARG A 160 -10.25 5.87 3.94
CA ARG A 160 -10.67 7.04 4.71
C ARG A 160 -10.20 8.34 4.10
N LEU A 161 -8.99 8.37 3.52
CA LEU A 161 -8.37 9.55 2.92
C LEU A 161 -9.26 10.26 1.88
N PRO A 162 -10.02 9.57 1.00
CA PRO A 162 -10.96 10.23 0.09
C PRO A 162 -12.18 10.86 0.78
N ARG A 163 -12.51 10.45 2.02
CA ARG A 163 -13.72 10.87 2.75
C ARG A 163 -13.43 12.09 3.61
N ARG A 164 -13.19 13.23 2.98
CA ARG A 164 -12.68 14.46 3.61
C ARG A 164 -13.75 15.35 4.28
N GLN A 165 -15.06 15.04 4.17
CA GLN A 165 -16.12 15.96 4.60
C GLN A 165 -16.24 16.07 6.13
N GLY A 166 -16.32 17.30 6.64
CA GLY A 166 -16.60 17.62 8.02
C GLY A 166 -15.60 17.02 9.01
N LYS A 167 -16.06 16.51 10.13
CA LYS A 167 -15.21 15.95 11.20
C LYS A 167 -14.37 14.75 10.78
N ARG A 168 -14.65 14.12 9.62
CA ARG A 168 -13.93 12.95 9.12
C ARG A 168 -12.49 13.29 8.74
N ALA A 169 -12.24 14.47 8.17
CA ALA A 169 -10.89 14.91 7.85
C ALA A 169 -10.03 14.99 9.11
N PHE A 170 -10.52 15.67 10.16
CA PHE A 170 -9.82 15.77 11.43
C PHE A 170 -9.58 14.40 12.08
N ALA A 171 -10.58 13.53 12.09
CA ALA A 171 -10.46 12.18 12.63
C ALA A 171 -9.45 11.31 11.85
N THR A 172 -9.33 11.53 10.54
CA THR A 172 -8.32 10.85 9.71
C THR A 172 -6.93 11.41 9.99
N MET A 173 -6.79 12.75 10.06
CA MET A 173 -5.51 13.41 10.31
C MET A 173 -4.95 13.13 11.72
N SER A 174 -5.81 12.98 12.72
CA SER A 174 -5.40 12.65 14.10
C SER A 174 -5.03 11.16 14.30
N HIS A 175 -5.19 10.32 13.27
CA HIS A 175 -4.85 8.92 13.39
C HIS A 175 -3.32 8.70 13.53
N PRO A 176 -2.82 7.86 14.45
CA PRO A 176 -1.37 7.66 14.66
C PRO A 176 -0.60 7.23 13.42
N ARG A 177 -1.26 6.59 12.45
CA ARG A 177 -0.66 6.16 11.18
C ARG A 177 -0.99 7.10 10.00
N PHE A 178 -1.60 8.26 10.28
CA PHE A 178 -1.96 9.19 9.22
C PHE A 178 -0.75 9.55 8.33
N ARG A 179 0.38 9.90 8.93
CA ARG A 179 1.58 10.27 8.16
C ARG A 179 2.00 9.18 7.19
N ALA A 180 2.09 7.93 7.66
CA ALA A 180 2.48 6.81 6.79
C ALA A 180 1.42 6.52 5.72
N ALA A 181 0.13 6.62 6.05
CA ALA A 181 -0.96 6.43 5.08
C ALA A 181 -1.01 7.56 4.04
N TYR A 182 -0.70 8.79 4.43
CA TYR A 182 -0.55 9.93 3.53
C TYR A 182 0.65 9.76 2.60
N ASP A 183 1.82 9.36 3.13
CA ASP A 183 2.99 9.07 2.30
C ASP A 183 2.67 7.93 1.31
N PHE A 184 1.91 6.92 1.72
CA PHE A 184 1.44 5.84 0.85
C PHE A 184 0.47 6.33 -0.24
N LEU A 185 -0.44 7.24 0.09
CA LEU A 185 -1.32 7.90 -0.89
C LEU A 185 -0.50 8.63 -1.97
N LEU A 186 0.55 9.38 -1.57
CA LEU A 186 1.42 10.06 -2.52
C LEU A 186 2.15 9.09 -3.46
N VAL A 187 2.54 7.91 -2.95
CA VAL A 187 3.13 6.85 -3.78
C VAL A 187 2.10 6.32 -4.79
N ARG A 188 0.84 6.14 -4.40
CA ARG A 188 -0.25 5.71 -5.30
C ARG A 188 -0.51 6.72 -6.42
N GLU A 189 -0.48 8.02 -6.11
CA GLU A 189 -0.59 9.08 -7.12
C GLU A 189 0.62 9.08 -8.06
N ALA A 190 1.83 9.01 -7.50
CA ALA A 190 3.07 9.02 -8.27
C ALA A 190 3.26 7.78 -9.17
N SER A 191 2.70 6.64 -8.78
CA SER A 191 2.68 5.41 -9.58
C SER A 191 1.59 5.40 -10.67
N GLY A 192 0.73 6.42 -10.71
CA GLY A 192 -0.38 6.49 -11.65
C GLY A 192 -1.56 5.57 -11.32
N GLU A 193 -1.59 4.96 -10.14
CA GLU A 193 -2.69 4.08 -9.71
C GLU A 193 -3.98 4.87 -9.48
N ILE A 194 -3.87 6.08 -8.96
CA ILE A 194 -4.99 6.98 -8.74
C ILE A 194 -4.70 8.36 -9.30
N GLU A 195 -5.76 9.08 -9.67
CA GLU A 195 -5.65 10.46 -10.15
C GLU A 195 -5.03 11.38 -9.09
N PRO A 196 -4.11 12.28 -9.50
CA PRO A 196 -3.48 13.23 -8.58
C PRO A 196 -4.47 14.26 -8.03
N GLY A 197 -4.13 14.83 -6.88
CA GLY A 197 -4.86 15.95 -6.27
C GLY A 197 -5.39 15.68 -4.86
N LEU A 198 -5.62 14.41 -4.49
CA LEU A 198 -5.98 14.07 -3.12
C LEU A 198 -4.79 14.26 -2.17
N GLY A 199 -3.59 13.87 -2.60
CA GLY A 199 -2.36 14.07 -1.87
C GLY A 199 -2.03 15.55 -1.67
N GLN A 200 -2.19 16.37 -2.73
CA GLN A 200 -2.02 17.83 -2.63
C GLN A 200 -2.99 18.43 -1.62
N TRP A 201 -4.28 18.07 -1.67
CA TRP A 201 -5.27 18.54 -0.72
C TRP A 201 -4.88 18.22 0.73
N TRP A 202 -4.41 17.00 1.01
CA TRP A 202 -3.94 16.63 2.34
C TRP A 202 -2.67 17.36 2.74
N THR A 203 -1.78 17.68 1.79
CA THR A 203 -0.58 18.49 2.03
C THR A 203 -0.97 19.87 2.53
N GLU A 204 -1.86 20.54 1.81
CA GLU A 204 -2.36 21.88 2.15
C GLU A 204 -3.12 21.83 3.49
N PHE A 205 -4.01 20.88 3.68
CA PHE A 205 -4.82 20.74 4.90
C PHE A 205 -3.98 20.58 6.17
N GLN A 206 -2.82 19.89 6.08
CA GLN A 206 -1.88 19.75 7.21
C GLN A 206 -1.13 21.04 7.54
N GLN A 207 -0.98 21.95 6.58
CA GLN A 207 -0.23 23.21 6.73
C GLN A 207 -1.13 24.36 7.19
N GLU A 208 -2.43 24.25 7.00
CA GLU A 208 -3.39 25.30 7.36
C GLU A 208 -3.69 25.30 8.86
N ASP A 209 -4.01 26.52 9.39
CA ASP A 209 -4.59 26.69 10.72
C ASP A 209 -6.06 26.20 10.75
N GLU A 210 -6.68 26.17 11.92
CA GLU A 210 -8.07 25.72 12.09
C GLU A 210 -9.04 26.48 11.16
N ARG A 211 -8.86 27.79 10.97
CA ARG A 211 -9.72 28.60 10.08
C ARG A 211 -9.50 28.24 8.60
N GLY A 212 -8.26 27.97 8.22
CA GLY A 212 -7.91 27.50 6.87
C GLY A 212 -8.50 26.15 6.58
N GLN A 213 -8.37 25.23 7.52
CA GLN A 213 -8.95 23.88 7.44
C GLN A 213 -10.47 23.93 7.30
N GLU A 214 -11.17 24.78 8.07
CA GLU A 214 -12.63 24.97 7.95
C GLU A 214 -13.03 25.53 6.58
N ARG A 215 -12.26 26.49 6.03
CA ARG A 215 -12.48 27.01 4.67
C ARG A 215 -12.38 25.91 3.62
N MET A 216 -11.31 25.09 3.68
CA MET A 216 -11.11 23.95 2.76
C MET A 216 -12.27 22.96 2.83
N LEU A 217 -12.77 22.65 4.01
CA LEU A 217 -13.92 21.76 4.20
C LEU A 217 -15.22 22.35 3.67
N SER A 218 -15.42 23.67 3.81
CA SER A 218 -16.58 24.36 3.29
C SER A 218 -16.63 24.34 1.76
N GLN A 219 -15.48 24.50 1.10
CA GLN A 219 -15.35 24.38 -0.36
C GLN A 219 -15.76 23.00 -0.87
N LEU A 220 -15.31 21.93 -0.22
CA LEU A 220 -15.73 20.57 -0.56
C LEU A 220 -17.24 20.34 -0.44
N SER A 221 -17.89 21.08 0.45
CA SER A 221 -19.34 20.96 0.67
C SER A 221 -20.14 21.71 -0.42
N SER A 222 -19.59 22.81 -0.98
CA SER A 222 -20.19 23.57 -2.06
C SER A 222 -20.13 22.85 -3.40
N ASP A 223 -19.05 22.11 -3.64
CA ASP A 223 -18.80 21.38 -4.89
C ASP A 223 -19.54 20.02 -4.96
N ALA A 224 -20.11 19.58 -3.85
CA ALA A 224 -20.88 18.35 -3.83
C ALA A 224 -22.23 18.53 -4.56
N PRO A 225 -22.58 17.66 -5.54
CA PRO A 225 -23.87 17.77 -6.24
C PRO A 225 -25.01 17.71 -5.24
N LYS A 226 -25.83 18.78 -5.20
CA LYS A 226 -27.01 18.88 -4.32
C LYS A 226 -27.90 17.66 -4.56
N LYS A 227 -27.93 16.70 -3.61
CA LYS A 227 -28.88 15.57 -3.67
C LYS A 227 -30.29 16.15 -3.78
N ARG A 228 -30.93 15.92 -4.93
CA ARG A 228 -32.34 16.26 -5.16
C ARG A 228 -33.18 15.60 -4.06
N ARG A 229 -33.70 16.41 -3.15
CA ARG A 229 -34.60 15.96 -2.07
C ARG A 229 -35.81 15.28 -2.72
N ARG A 230 -35.85 13.95 -2.68
CA ARG A 230 -37.00 13.18 -3.14
C ARG A 230 -38.21 13.62 -2.33
N ARG A 231 -39.10 14.44 -2.93
CA ARG A 231 -40.36 14.86 -2.36
C ARG A 231 -41.14 13.61 -1.99
N ARG A 232 -41.35 13.36 -0.69
CA ARG A 232 -42.29 12.30 -0.23
C ARG A 232 -43.67 12.63 -0.82
N LYS A 233 -44.20 11.70 -1.65
CA LYS A 233 -45.59 11.77 -2.09
C LYS A 233 -46.51 11.74 -0.85
N PRO A 234 -47.53 12.60 -0.76
CA PRO A 234 -48.48 12.51 0.34
C PRO A 234 -49.24 11.20 0.27
N VAL A 235 -49.29 10.50 1.39
CA VAL A 235 -50.14 9.29 1.54
C VAL A 235 -51.59 9.72 1.48
N LYS A 236 -52.36 9.30 0.44
CA LYS A 236 -53.80 9.45 0.38
C LYS A 236 -54.39 8.63 1.53
N ARG A 237 -55.08 9.30 2.46
CA ARG A 237 -55.97 8.63 3.42
C ARG A 237 -57.15 8.02 2.68
N PRO A 238 -57.57 6.79 2.98
CA PRO A 238 -58.80 6.21 2.46
C PRO A 238 -59.99 6.97 3.08
N ALA A 239 -60.96 7.32 2.23
CA ALA A 239 -62.22 7.84 2.67
C ALA A 239 -63.04 6.74 3.37
N GLN A 240 -63.70 7.13 4.50
CA GLN A 240 -64.72 6.29 5.16
C GLN A 240 -66.02 6.32 4.36
#